data_7b8b4e4b8f818f5a07fc91cf77fa8c75
#
_entry.id   7b8b4e4b8f818f5a07fc91cf77fa8c75
#
_cell.length_a   1.000
_cell.length_b   1.000
_cell.length_c   1.000
_cell.angle_alpha   90.00
_cell.angle_beta   90.00
_cell.angle_gamma   90.00
#
_symmetry.space_group_name_H-M   'P 1'
#
loop_
_entity.id
_entity.type
_entity.pdbx_description
1 polymer ?
#
loop_
_entity_poly.entity_id
_entity_poly.type
_entity_poly.pdbx_seq_one_letter_code
_entity_poly.pdbx_strand_id
1 'polypeptide(L)'
;MRRFLVLFIFIIFHSSPSFAEYRTFTIDVDMQRTIFSKDCLECHGRTVDAKKYANSVHGSDSCNSCHVDIIDTEKHAKKIYIPGKVDCTPCHQTEAKEYSASVHRMKTGFDCVECHSPVHYLKKWDRSKVAIINKCTSCHSKEDYVESGHDKAILKGNQDSAVCSDCHGLHNTKLFHALGSAYSTEARDFYTKACFRCHGDKELMRKNHLTTISVETYQETFHGKIRKLGGPAAGCADCHGAHNILPRQDPKSSINPKNLEKICSKCHGGVNLNLTKYIAHPDLSDRGKYPLLFWTRIFMVMLLLGTLLFYWGHTLLWWRKAYWEKQRQLREGHLISERLVHIENPGETYIRFKLRDRLFHLFCIFAFFGLAATGLPIKFPDAGWSKFMMRYMGGTEEAIFFHQICAFVIFLEFVIFLAYCAHFTFYNTKRGKTIKERVFGPYSFLPRKKDWEDFTAMGRWFVDQGPLPKLDHWSYYEKFDILAVFWGMVAIGVSGALLWSPSTTAIFFPGWIINVARIIHSEEALLAIGFIFTIHFFNTHFVPTKWPMNYVMFTGRVYKWEFIEERSLEWERLLETKELDKLKVSFPNILGNIFSGALGISSLILGLLTIVLIIWAIVY
;
A
#
# COMPACT_ATOMS: atom_id res chain seq x y z
N MET A 1 1.78 30.12 21.97
CA MET A 1 2.28 31.21 21.10
C MET A 1 2.40 30.61 19.71
N ARG A 2 1.36 30.59 18.94
CA ARG A 2 0.79 31.54 17.96
C ARG A 2 1.77 31.93 16.85
N ARG A 3 1.44 31.36 15.64
CA ARG A 3 1.36 32.05 14.34
C ARG A 3 2.60 32.75 13.83
N PHE A 4 3.06 32.30 12.71
CA PHE A 4 3.62 32.95 11.50
C PHE A 4 4.31 31.82 10.73
N LEU A 5 4.00 31.46 9.52
CA LEU A 5 4.04 32.13 8.24
C LEU A 5 3.35 31.25 7.18
N VAL A 6 2.20 31.63 6.71
CA VAL A 6 1.66 31.22 5.41
C VAL A 6 1.41 32.50 4.65
N LEU A 7 2.22 32.79 3.67
CA LEU A 7 1.91 33.76 2.62
C LEU A 7 2.68 33.45 1.34
N PHE A 8 1.99 33.70 0.21
CA PHE A 8 2.39 33.59 -1.20
C PHE A 8 2.26 32.18 -1.77
N ILE A 9 1.31 31.88 -2.69
CA ILE A 9 0.89 32.58 -3.91
C ILE A 9 -0.59 32.29 -4.21
N PHE A 10 -1.45 33.31 -4.21
CA PHE A 10 -2.73 33.30 -4.93
C PHE A 10 -2.57 34.26 -6.10
N ILE A 11 -2.48 33.76 -7.32
CA ILE A 11 -2.69 34.55 -8.53
C ILE A 11 -4.11 34.31 -9.01
N ILE A 12 -4.82 35.41 -8.98
CA ILE A 12 -6.16 35.71 -9.39
C ILE A 12 -6.39 35.32 -10.86
N PHE A 13 -7.41 34.49 -11.10
CA PHE A 13 -8.19 34.58 -12.34
C PHE A 13 -9.64 34.81 -11.94
N HIS A 14 -10.05 36.10 -12.00
CA HIS A 14 -11.44 36.49 -12.09
C HIS A 14 -11.90 36.22 -13.52
N SER A 15 -12.77 35.27 -13.70
CA SER A 15 -13.67 35.22 -14.84
C SER A 15 -15.09 35.35 -14.29
N SER A 16 -15.67 36.49 -14.53
CA SER A 16 -17.06 36.80 -14.21
C SER A 16 -18.02 35.84 -14.94
N PRO A 17 -19.03 35.29 -14.27
CA PRO A 17 -20.11 34.64 -14.98
C PRO A 17 -20.99 35.75 -15.61
N SER A 18 -21.08 35.73 -16.94
CA SER A 18 -22.09 36.47 -17.67
C SER A 18 -23.47 35.97 -17.23
N PHE A 19 -24.24 36.86 -16.68
CA PHE A 19 -25.67 36.67 -16.50
C PHE A 19 -26.32 36.46 -17.88
N ALA A 20 -26.71 35.22 -18.14
CA ALA A 20 -27.64 34.96 -19.24
C ALA A 20 -29.00 35.47 -18.77
N GLU A 21 -29.47 36.52 -19.44
CA GLU A 21 -30.84 37.03 -19.34
C GLU A 21 -31.82 35.88 -19.62
N TYR A 22 -32.48 35.39 -18.58
CA TYR A 22 -33.67 34.56 -18.77
C TYR A 22 -34.77 35.44 -19.35
N ARG A 23 -34.95 35.35 -20.69
CA ARG A 23 -36.17 35.80 -21.30
C ARG A 23 -37.31 34.95 -20.76
N THR A 24 -38.10 35.52 -19.88
CA THR A 24 -39.42 35.00 -19.53
C THR A 24 -40.26 35.00 -20.80
N PHE A 25 -40.43 33.84 -21.39
CA PHE A 25 -41.49 33.62 -22.36
C PHE A 25 -42.79 33.63 -21.56
N THR A 26 -43.51 34.77 -21.59
CA THR A 26 -44.92 34.80 -21.26
C THR A 26 -45.65 34.06 -22.38
N ILE A 27 -45.99 32.80 -22.11
CA ILE A 27 -46.97 32.09 -22.92
C ILE A 27 -48.29 32.72 -22.61
N ASP A 28 -48.86 33.38 -23.61
CA ASP A 28 -50.25 33.83 -23.62
C ASP A 28 -51.12 32.60 -23.37
N VAL A 29 -51.67 32.46 -22.18
CA VAL A 29 -52.59 31.39 -21.79
C VAL A 29 -53.97 31.82 -22.28
N ASP A 30 -54.16 31.75 -23.60
CA ASP A 30 -55.49 31.84 -24.19
C ASP A 30 -56.21 30.52 -23.92
N MET A 31 -57.16 30.57 -22.98
CA MET A 31 -58.25 29.65 -22.68
C MET A 31 -58.05 28.18 -23.13
N GLN A 32 -57.12 27.48 -22.47
CA GLN A 32 -57.23 26.02 -22.43
C GLN A 32 -58.43 25.65 -21.54
N ARG A 33 -59.49 25.12 -22.13
CA ARG A 33 -60.58 24.47 -21.43
C ARG A 33 -59.96 23.50 -20.44
N THR A 34 -60.16 23.76 -19.14
CA THR A 34 -59.69 22.89 -18.05
C THR A 34 -60.40 21.53 -18.24
N ILE A 35 -59.68 20.53 -18.77
CA ILE A 35 -60.18 19.15 -18.92
C ILE A 35 -60.16 18.55 -17.52
N PHE A 36 -61.32 18.29 -16.96
CA PHE A 36 -61.42 17.66 -15.64
C PHE A 36 -61.25 16.15 -15.74
N SER A 37 -60.56 15.56 -14.78
CA SER A 37 -60.38 14.07 -14.70
C SER A 37 -61.70 13.30 -14.73
N LYS A 38 -62.79 13.91 -14.32
CA LYS A 38 -64.15 13.37 -14.39
C LYS A 38 -64.56 13.07 -15.85
N ASP A 39 -64.26 13.96 -16.75
CA ASP A 39 -64.64 13.79 -18.17
C ASP A 39 -63.91 12.61 -18.81
N CYS A 40 -62.66 12.36 -18.43
CA CYS A 40 -61.90 11.21 -18.89
C CYS A 40 -62.47 9.87 -18.36
N LEU A 41 -62.91 9.89 -17.09
CA LEU A 41 -63.41 8.71 -16.42
C LEU A 41 -64.78 8.24 -16.94
N GLU A 42 -65.56 9.11 -17.60
CA GLU A 42 -66.79 8.67 -18.27
C GLU A 42 -66.55 7.58 -19.30
N CYS A 43 -65.43 7.65 -20.03
CA CYS A 43 -65.04 6.65 -21.02
C CYS A 43 -64.08 5.61 -20.45
N HIS A 44 -63.10 6.05 -19.61
CA HIS A 44 -62.00 5.23 -19.11
C HIS A 44 -62.25 4.62 -17.71
N GLY A 45 -63.41 4.83 -17.09
CA GLY A 45 -63.75 4.30 -15.77
C GLY A 45 -63.75 2.78 -15.65
N ARG A 46 -63.79 2.03 -16.80
CA ARG A 46 -63.59 0.58 -16.78
C ARG A 46 -62.14 0.15 -16.73
N THR A 47 -61.21 1.02 -17.16
CA THR A 47 -59.77 0.75 -17.21
C THR A 47 -59.04 1.41 -16.06
N VAL A 48 -59.54 2.55 -15.56
CA VAL A 48 -58.95 3.30 -14.43
C VAL A 48 -60.00 3.43 -13.35
N ASP A 49 -59.74 2.73 -12.20
CA ASP A 49 -60.58 2.84 -10.99
C ASP A 49 -60.31 4.19 -10.34
N ALA A 50 -61.31 5.08 -10.38
CA ALA A 50 -61.22 6.44 -9.84
C ALA A 50 -60.85 6.49 -8.33
N LYS A 51 -61.37 5.57 -7.56
CA LYS A 51 -61.08 5.50 -6.10
C LYS A 51 -59.66 5.04 -5.82
N LYS A 52 -59.16 4.06 -6.58
CA LYS A 52 -57.77 3.63 -6.47
C LYS A 52 -56.80 4.67 -6.95
N TYR A 53 -57.13 5.38 -8.05
CA TYR A 53 -56.33 6.48 -8.58
C TYR A 53 -56.23 7.63 -7.54
N ALA A 54 -57.36 8.08 -6.96
CA ALA A 54 -57.40 9.13 -5.95
C ALA A 54 -56.52 8.79 -4.68
N ASN A 55 -56.34 7.50 -4.41
CA ASN A 55 -55.48 6.99 -3.32
C ASN A 55 -54.02 6.69 -3.76
N SER A 56 -53.66 7.01 -5.00
CA SER A 56 -52.29 6.86 -5.51
C SER A 56 -51.42 8.08 -5.18
N VAL A 57 -50.11 7.99 -5.40
CA VAL A 57 -49.18 9.14 -5.21
C VAL A 57 -49.47 10.29 -6.18
N HIS A 58 -50.12 10.03 -7.32
CA HIS A 58 -50.52 11.02 -8.32
C HIS A 58 -52.04 11.32 -8.28
N GLY A 59 -52.71 10.86 -7.23
CA GLY A 59 -54.18 10.96 -7.15
C GLY A 59 -54.74 12.37 -7.08
N SER A 60 -53.93 13.37 -6.76
CA SER A 60 -54.27 14.80 -6.80
C SER A 60 -54.08 15.42 -8.20
N ASP A 61 -53.36 14.72 -9.10
CA ASP A 61 -53.05 15.25 -10.42
C ASP A 61 -54.20 14.99 -11.42
N SER A 62 -54.38 15.88 -12.37
CA SER A 62 -55.37 15.68 -13.47
C SER A 62 -54.79 14.69 -14.49
N CYS A 63 -55.67 13.99 -15.21
CA CYS A 63 -55.23 13.02 -16.22
C CYS A 63 -54.33 13.65 -17.30
N ASN A 64 -54.59 14.90 -17.68
CA ASN A 64 -53.79 15.63 -18.68
C ASN A 64 -52.46 16.17 -18.13
N SER A 65 -52.21 16.08 -16.83
CA SER A 65 -50.86 16.36 -16.26
C SER A 65 -49.82 15.35 -16.75
N CYS A 66 -50.26 14.12 -17.06
CA CYS A 66 -49.43 13.05 -17.59
C CYS A 66 -49.68 12.82 -19.08
N HIS A 67 -50.94 12.83 -19.50
CA HIS A 67 -51.39 12.72 -20.91
C HIS A 67 -51.45 14.08 -21.56
N VAL A 68 -50.29 14.78 -21.60
CA VAL A 68 -50.17 16.19 -22.06
C VAL A 68 -50.46 16.38 -23.53
N ASP A 69 -50.40 15.33 -24.31
CA ASP A 69 -50.67 15.29 -25.73
C ASP A 69 -52.16 15.23 -26.07
N ILE A 70 -53.04 14.98 -25.08
CA ILE A 70 -54.50 14.99 -25.27
C ILE A 70 -54.99 16.43 -25.04
N ILE A 71 -54.94 17.25 -26.12
CA ILE A 71 -55.40 18.63 -26.14
C ILE A 71 -56.85 18.78 -26.61
N ASP A 72 -57.38 17.79 -27.33
CA ASP A 72 -58.73 17.79 -27.88
C ASP A 72 -59.41 16.46 -27.58
N THR A 73 -60.33 16.49 -26.61
CA THR A 73 -61.05 15.30 -26.15
C THR A 73 -62.02 14.74 -27.20
N GLU A 74 -62.58 15.58 -28.11
CA GLU A 74 -63.49 15.12 -29.17
C GLU A 74 -62.74 14.34 -30.25
N LYS A 75 -61.60 14.86 -30.69
CA LYS A 75 -60.75 14.15 -31.66
C LYS A 75 -60.20 12.85 -31.06
N HIS A 76 -59.82 12.88 -29.78
CA HIS A 76 -59.39 11.68 -29.08
C HIS A 76 -60.52 10.64 -29.01
N ALA A 77 -61.74 11.04 -28.61
CA ALA A 77 -62.90 10.15 -28.53
C ALA A 77 -63.27 9.53 -29.89
N LYS A 78 -63.09 10.29 -30.97
CA LYS A 78 -63.29 9.81 -32.36
C LYS A 78 -62.11 8.99 -32.90
N LYS A 79 -61.07 8.70 -32.08
CA LYS A 79 -59.82 8.00 -32.45
C LYS A 79 -59.05 8.65 -33.63
N ILE A 80 -59.25 9.94 -33.86
CA ILE A 80 -58.48 10.72 -34.83
C ILE A 80 -57.05 10.94 -34.32
N TYR A 81 -56.91 10.96 -33.01
CA TYR A 81 -55.61 11.09 -32.33
C TYR A 81 -55.45 9.97 -31.25
N ILE A 82 -54.34 9.24 -31.36
CA ILE A 82 -53.95 8.21 -30.36
C ILE A 82 -52.82 8.78 -29.55
N PRO A 83 -52.96 8.86 -28.18
CA PRO A 83 -51.92 9.40 -27.32
C PRO A 83 -50.63 8.59 -27.43
N GLY A 84 -49.52 9.30 -27.30
CA GLY A 84 -48.20 8.69 -27.18
C GLY A 84 -47.95 8.10 -25.80
N LYS A 85 -46.74 7.60 -25.63
CA LYS A 85 -46.28 7.19 -24.29
C LYS A 85 -46.10 8.40 -23.39
N VAL A 86 -46.55 8.28 -22.15
CA VAL A 86 -46.36 9.32 -21.12
C VAL A 86 -44.88 9.52 -20.82
N ASP A 87 -44.43 10.75 -20.80
CA ASP A 87 -43.09 11.14 -20.39
C ASP A 87 -43.09 11.58 -18.92
N CYS A 88 -42.38 10.84 -18.08
CA CYS A 88 -42.26 11.10 -16.65
C CYS A 88 -41.14 12.13 -16.32
N THR A 89 -40.26 12.41 -17.30
CA THR A 89 -39.01 13.18 -17.09
C THR A 89 -39.22 14.64 -16.69
N PRO A 90 -40.29 15.36 -17.08
CA PRO A 90 -40.49 16.75 -16.67
C PRO A 90 -40.61 16.92 -15.15
N CYS A 91 -41.19 15.95 -14.46
CA CYS A 91 -41.35 15.97 -12.99
C CYS A 91 -40.24 15.18 -12.27
N HIS A 92 -39.79 14.08 -12.85
CA HIS A 92 -38.80 13.15 -12.26
C HIS A 92 -37.40 13.32 -12.90
N GLN A 93 -36.87 14.54 -12.93
CA GLN A 93 -35.62 14.88 -13.64
C GLN A 93 -34.39 14.16 -13.06
N THR A 94 -34.30 14.02 -11.75
CA THR A 94 -33.16 13.37 -11.07
C THR A 94 -33.11 11.89 -11.40
N GLU A 95 -34.24 11.22 -11.25
CA GLU A 95 -34.39 9.78 -11.51
C GLU A 95 -34.19 9.47 -13.01
N ALA A 96 -34.72 10.33 -13.88
CA ALA A 96 -34.55 10.22 -15.33
C ALA A 96 -33.08 10.36 -15.75
N LYS A 97 -32.36 11.31 -15.17
CA LYS A 97 -30.93 11.50 -15.41
C LYS A 97 -30.11 10.28 -14.96
N GLU A 98 -30.37 9.77 -13.77
CA GLU A 98 -29.73 8.55 -13.29
C GLU A 98 -30.05 7.34 -14.16
N TYR A 99 -31.33 7.18 -14.54
CA TYR A 99 -31.82 6.06 -15.33
C TYR A 99 -31.29 6.08 -16.77
N SER A 100 -31.02 7.24 -17.34
CA SER A 100 -30.43 7.35 -18.68
C SER A 100 -29.11 6.61 -18.83
N ALA A 101 -28.34 6.49 -17.74
CA ALA A 101 -27.08 5.75 -17.67
C ALA A 101 -27.24 4.29 -17.19
N SER A 102 -28.45 3.85 -16.92
CA SER A 102 -28.74 2.49 -16.43
C SER A 102 -28.64 1.46 -17.56
N VAL A 103 -28.17 0.27 -17.20
CA VAL A 103 -28.19 -0.89 -18.10
C VAL A 103 -29.58 -1.21 -18.63
N HIS A 104 -30.62 -1.06 -17.80
CA HIS A 104 -32.00 -1.30 -18.20
C HIS A 104 -32.43 -0.33 -19.29
N ARG A 105 -32.03 0.95 -19.24
CA ARG A 105 -32.31 1.90 -20.32
C ARG A 105 -31.48 1.60 -21.56
N MET A 106 -30.19 1.43 -21.41
CA MET A 106 -29.24 1.34 -22.54
C MET A 106 -29.33 0.01 -23.30
N LYS A 107 -29.58 -1.10 -22.61
CA LYS A 107 -29.54 -2.44 -23.22
C LYS A 107 -30.91 -3.02 -23.57
N THR A 108 -31.94 -2.71 -22.79
CA THR A 108 -33.28 -3.26 -22.97
C THR A 108 -34.27 -2.23 -23.53
N GLY A 109 -33.95 -0.94 -23.40
CA GLY A 109 -34.84 0.14 -23.77
C GLY A 109 -36.08 0.28 -22.87
N PHE A 110 -36.05 -0.32 -21.69
CA PHE A 110 -37.15 -0.24 -20.73
C PHE A 110 -37.47 1.20 -20.35
N ASP A 111 -38.76 1.48 -20.20
CA ASP A 111 -39.26 2.75 -19.68
C ASP A 111 -39.54 2.64 -18.16
N CYS A 112 -39.97 3.75 -17.55
CA CYS A 112 -40.27 3.79 -16.11
C CYS A 112 -41.36 2.80 -15.72
N VAL A 113 -42.33 2.57 -16.60
CA VAL A 113 -43.53 1.76 -16.34
C VAL A 113 -43.24 0.26 -16.17
N GLU A 114 -42.13 -0.29 -16.68
CA GLU A 114 -41.78 -1.69 -16.49
C GLU A 114 -41.50 -1.99 -15.00
N CYS A 115 -40.93 -1.03 -14.30
CA CYS A 115 -40.69 -1.14 -12.85
C CYS A 115 -41.83 -0.53 -12.02
N HIS A 116 -42.41 0.58 -12.46
CA HIS A 116 -43.43 1.35 -11.74
C HIS A 116 -44.87 1.06 -12.24
N SER A 117 -45.19 -0.19 -12.55
CA SER A 117 -46.55 -0.59 -12.94
C SER A 117 -47.31 -1.22 -11.76
N PRO A 118 -48.61 -0.99 -11.65
CA PRO A 118 -49.46 -0.12 -12.50
C PRO A 118 -49.40 1.36 -12.10
N VAL A 119 -49.06 2.26 -13.02
CA VAL A 119 -48.78 3.67 -12.77
C VAL A 119 -49.93 4.45 -12.15
N HIS A 120 -51.20 4.14 -12.56
CA HIS A 120 -52.38 4.80 -12.02
C HIS A 120 -52.65 4.48 -10.52
N TYR A 121 -52.02 3.45 -9.97
CA TYR A 121 -52.29 2.99 -8.60
C TYR A 121 -51.01 2.94 -7.75
N LEU A 122 -49.96 3.66 -8.15
CA LEU A 122 -48.72 3.72 -7.40
C LEU A 122 -48.99 4.27 -5.98
N LYS A 123 -48.57 3.51 -5.00
CA LYS A 123 -48.60 3.94 -3.61
C LYS A 123 -47.27 4.57 -3.22
N LYS A 124 -47.33 5.47 -2.23
CA LYS A 124 -46.12 5.98 -1.62
C LYS A 124 -45.31 4.79 -1.10
N TRP A 125 -44.03 4.75 -1.48
CA TRP A 125 -43.16 3.67 -1.04
C TRP A 125 -43.01 3.71 0.47
N ASP A 126 -43.32 2.59 1.11
CA ASP A 126 -43.24 2.36 2.54
C ASP A 126 -41.82 1.98 3.02
N ARG A 127 -40.84 2.07 2.14
CA ARG A 127 -39.44 1.62 2.32
C ARG A 127 -39.32 0.11 2.51
N SER A 128 -40.28 -0.68 2.10
CA SER A 128 -40.23 -2.13 2.18
C SER A 128 -39.13 -2.70 1.32
N LYS A 129 -38.13 -3.31 1.95
CA LYS A 129 -37.04 -4.00 1.27
C LYS A 129 -37.54 -5.28 0.58
N VAL A 130 -38.54 -5.94 1.12
CA VAL A 130 -39.21 -7.10 0.49
C VAL A 130 -39.84 -6.71 -0.86
N ALA A 131 -40.44 -5.54 -0.96
CA ALA A 131 -40.99 -5.04 -2.22
C ALA A 131 -39.91 -4.87 -3.30
N ILE A 132 -38.71 -4.40 -2.95
CA ILE A 132 -37.57 -4.31 -3.86
C ILE A 132 -37.14 -5.69 -4.34
N ILE A 133 -36.99 -6.66 -3.42
CA ILE A 133 -36.62 -8.04 -3.78
C ILE A 133 -37.63 -8.59 -4.78
N ASN A 134 -38.92 -8.51 -4.46
CA ASN A 134 -39.99 -9.04 -5.31
C ASN A 134 -40.02 -8.39 -6.69
N LYS A 135 -39.77 -7.09 -6.77
CA LYS A 135 -39.74 -6.37 -8.05
C LYS A 135 -38.56 -6.81 -8.92
N CYS A 136 -37.36 -6.89 -8.35
CA CYS A 136 -36.19 -7.33 -9.11
C CYS A 136 -36.29 -8.80 -9.52
N THR A 137 -36.72 -9.68 -8.62
CA THR A 137 -36.82 -11.14 -8.88
C THR A 137 -37.93 -11.52 -9.82
N SER A 138 -38.88 -10.62 -10.11
CA SER A 138 -39.92 -10.89 -11.13
C SER A 138 -39.30 -11.07 -12.54
N CYS A 139 -38.13 -10.50 -12.81
CA CYS A 139 -37.37 -10.68 -14.04
C CYS A 139 -36.06 -11.43 -13.79
N HIS A 140 -35.40 -11.20 -12.66
CA HIS A 140 -34.14 -11.81 -12.25
C HIS A 140 -34.36 -13.05 -11.37
N SER A 141 -35.24 -13.94 -11.76
CA SER A 141 -35.62 -15.13 -11.00
C SER A 141 -34.52 -16.20 -10.88
N LYS A 142 -33.48 -16.13 -11.70
CA LYS A 142 -32.32 -17.06 -11.69
C LYS A 142 -31.19 -16.63 -10.76
N GLU A 143 -31.31 -15.48 -10.12
CA GLU A 143 -30.26 -15.00 -9.23
C GLU A 143 -30.30 -15.72 -7.89
N ASP A 144 -29.15 -16.22 -7.45
CA ASP A 144 -28.99 -16.96 -6.21
C ASP A 144 -29.10 -16.09 -4.94
N TYR A 145 -29.62 -14.84 -5.04
CA TYR A 145 -29.80 -13.95 -3.90
C TYR A 145 -30.85 -14.50 -2.92
N VAL A 146 -31.93 -15.05 -3.45
CA VAL A 146 -32.97 -15.74 -2.66
C VAL A 146 -32.33 -16.93 -1.93
N GLU A 147 -32.55 -17.04 -0.63
CA GLU A 147 -31.89 -17.96 0.31
C GLU A 147 -30.49 -17.52 0.80
N SER A 148 -29.95 -16.41 0.34
CA SER A 148 -28.71 -15.84 0.91
C SER A 148 -28.85 -15.42 2.37
N GLY A 149 -27.74 -15.13 3.02
CA GLY A 149 -27.75 -14.58 4.38
C GLY A 149 -28.46 -13.24 4.48
N HIS A 150 -28.33 -12.39 3.43
CA HIS A 150 -29.01 -11.10 3.39
C HIS A 150 -30.53 -11.27 3.22
N ASP A 151 -30.98 -12.10 2.29
CA ASP A 151 -32.39 -12.39 2.08
C ASP A 151 -33.04 -12.98 3.35
N LYS A 152 -32.44 -14.02 3.93
CA LYS A 152 -32.92 -14.63 5.17
C LYS A 152 -33.03 -13.63 6.33
N ALA A 153 -32.15 -12.65 6.40
CA ALA A 153 -32.21 -11.61 7.42
C ALA A 153 -33.36 -10.64 7.17
N ILE A 154 -33.63 -10.23 5.92
CA ILE A 154 -34.78 -9.40 5.56
C ILE A 154 -36.10 -10.11 5.88
N LEU A 155 -36.20 -11.38 5.51
CA LEU A 155 -37.41 -12.17 5.78
C LEU A 155 -37.68 -12.34 7.28
N LYS A 156 -36.63 -12.26 8.11
CA LYS A 156 -36.77 -12.22 9.59
C LYS A 156 -37.04 -10.82 10.14
N GLY A 157 -37.25 -9.82 9.28
CA GLY A 157 -37.57 -8.44 9.67
C GLY A 157 -36.36 -7.51 9.87
N ASN A 158 -35.16 -7.96 9.60
CA ASN A 158 -33.97 -7.14 9.75
C ASN A 158 -33.82 -6.14 8.58
N GLN A 159 -34.21 -4.88 8.83
CA GLN A 159 -34.15 -3.81 7.85
C GLN A 159 -32.71 -3.28 7.59
N ASP A 160 -31.72 -3.67 8.36
CA ASP A 160 -30.31 -3.30 8.13
C ASP A 160 -29.67 -4.14 7.02
N SER A 161 -30.23 -5.32 6.71
CA SER A 161 -29.67 -6.22 5.70
C SER A 161 -29.81 -5.64 4.29
N ALA A 162 -28.81 -5.94 3.44
CA ALA A 162 -28.75 -5.41 2.08
C ALA A 162 -29.73 -6.09 1.13
N VAL A 163 -30.35 -5.32 0.23
CA VAL A 163 -31.18 -5.80 -0.90
C VAL A 163 -30.53 -5.43 -2.22
N CYS A 164 -31.14 -5.83 -3.34
CA CYS A 164 -30.60 -5.61 -4.70
C CYS A 164 -30.11 -4.18 -4.92
N SER A 165 -30.92 -3.18 -4.54
CA SER A 165 -30.60 -1.77 -4.73
C SER A 165 -29.45 -1.27 -3.87
N ASP A 166 -29.15 -1.89 -2.74
CA ASP A 166 -28.05 -1.48 -1.86
C ASP A 166 -26.68 -1.76 -2.50
N CYS A 167 -26.62 -2.76 -3.39
CA CYS A 167 -25.42 -3.11 -4.15
C CYS A 167 -25.42 -2.51 -5.57
N HIS A 168 -26.56 -2.60 -6.27
CA HIS A 168 -26.66 -2.25 -7.70
C HIS A 168 -27.16 -0.84 -7.98
N GLY A 169 -27.69 -0.12 -6.96
CA GLY A 169 -28.45 1.10 -7.14
C GLY A 169 -29.88 0.82 -7.62
N LEU A 170 -30.72 1.86 -7.66
CA LEU A 170 -32.10 1.76 -8.14
C LEU A 170 -32.20 2.18 -9.61
N HIS A 171 -31.98 3.46 -9.91
CA HIS A 171 -32.12 4.00 -11.25
C HIS A 171 -30.84 3.95 -12.09
N ASN A 172 -29.66 3.91 -11.45
CA ASN A 172 -28.35 3.95 -12.08
C ASN A 172 -27.65 2.58 -12.14
N THR A 173 -28.41 1.50 -12.26
CA THR A 173 -27.88 0.14 -12.30
C THR A 173 -26.84 -0.04 -13.40
N LYS A 174 -25.62 -0.43 -13.03
CA LYS A 174 -24.50 -0.60 -13.97
C LYS A 174 -24.33 -2.04 -14.39
N LEU A 175 -23.96 -2.23 -15.66
CA LEU A 175 -23.54 -3.53 -16.18
C LEU A 175 -22.01 -3.65 -16.06
N PHE A 176 -21.57 -4.64 -15.33
CA PHE A 176 -20.18 -5.07 -15.32
C PHE A 176 -20.08 -6.41 -16.04
N HIS A 177 -19.38 -6.44 -17.17
CA HIS A 177 -19.14 -7.71 -17.87
C HIS A 177 -18.19 -8.57 -17.06
N ALA A 178 -18.59 -9.79 -16.77
CA ALA A 178 -17.68 -10.84 -16.37
C ALA A 178 -16.86 -11.23 -17.61
N LEU A 179 -15.63 -10.76 -17.70
CA LEU A 179 -14.69 -11.20 -18.73
C LEU A 179 -14.04 -12.50 -18.25
N GLY A 180 -14.55 -13.62 -18.70
CA GLY A 180 -14.04 -14.94 -18.35
C GLY A 180 -14.16 -15.27 -16.86
N SER A 181 -13.14 -15.89 -16.30
CA SER A 181 -13.07 -16.23 -14.85
C SER A 181 -12.78 -15.03 -13.94
N ALA A 182 -12.55 -13.84 -14.49
CA ALA A 182 -12.18 -12.65 -13.74
C ALA A 182 -13.14 -11.50 -14.02
N TYR A 183 -13.83 -11.01 -12.99
CA TYR A 183 -14.44 -9.67 -13.05
C TYR A 183 -13.39 -8.63 -13.42
N SER A 184 -13.79 -7.61 -14.20
CA SER A 184 -12.92 -6.47 -14.47
C SER A 184 -12.47 -5.82 -13.15
N THR A 185 -11.32 -5.17 -13.16
CA THR A 185 -10.82 -4.43 -11.99
C THR A 185 -11.85 -3.41 -11.49
N GLU A 186 -12.57 -2.77 -12.40
CA GLU A 186 -13.64 -1.80 -12.07
C GLU A 186 -14.82 -2.46 -11.37
N ALA A 187 -15.26 -3.63 -11.83
CA ALA A 187 -16.34 -4.37 -11.21
C ALA A 187 -15.96 -4.82 -9.79
N ARG A 188 -14.76 -5.33 -9.61
CA ARG A 188 -14.23 -5.69 -8.29
C ARG A 188 -14.20 -4.50 -7.34
N ASP A 189 -13.74 -3.33 -7.81
CA ASP A 189 -13.72 -2.10 -7.03
C ASP A 189 -15.12 -1.67 -6.61
N PHE A 190 -16.05 -1.67 -7.55
CA PHE A 190 -17.42 -1.29 -7.29
C PHE A 190 -18.05 -2.18 -6.21
N TYR A 191 -18.00 -3.50 -6.39
CA TYR A 191 -18.62 -4.43 -5.44
C TYR A 191 -17.87 -4.48 -4.10
N THR A 192 -16.55 -4.39 -4.09
CA THR A 192 -15.80 -4.31 -2.83
C THR A 192 -16.19 -3.08 -2.02
N LYS A 193 -16.34 -1.91 -2.67
CA LYS A 193 -16.83 -0.68 -2.03
C LYS A 193 -18.28 -0.80 -1.56
N ALA A 194 -19.13 -1.51 -2.31
CA ALA A 194 -20.52 -1.77 -1.90
C ALA A 194 -20.56 -2.59 -0.59
N CYS A 195 -19.75 -3.63 -0.47
CA CYS A 195 -19.64 -4.40 0.78
C CYS A 195 -19.10 -3.54 1.94
N PHE A 196 -18.10 -2.70 1.67
CA PHE A 196 -17.47 -1.87 2.70
C PHE A 196 -18.42 -0.86 3.34
N ARG A 197 -19.42 -0.35 2.60
CA ARG A 197 -20.37 0.63 3.14
C ARG A 197 -21.09 0.14 4.39
N CYS A 198 -21.41 -1.15 4.45
CA CYS A 198 -22.08 -1.73 5.60
C CYS A 198 -21.10 -2.51 6.49
N HIS A 199 -20.28 -3.42 5.91
CA HIS A 199 -19.36 -4.26 6.68
C HIS A 199 -18.17 -3.49 7.29
N GLY A 200 -17.92 -2.25 6.87
CA GLY A 200 -16.98 -1.32 7.49
C GLY A 200 -17.59 -0.45 8.60
N ASP A 201 -18.90 -0.41 8.70
CA ASP A 201 -19.60 0.31 9.77
C ASP A 201 -19.66 -0.57 11.04
N LYS A 202 -18.82 -0.20 12.01
CA LYS A 202 -18.68 -0.97 13.27
C LYS A 202 -19.96 -0.99 14.12
N GLU A 203 -20.72 0.10 14.12
CA GLU A 203 -21.96 0.20 14.88
C GLU A 203 -23.04 -0.69 14.25
N LEU A 204 -23.18 -0.61 12.92
CA LEU A 204 -24.10 -1.46 12.18
C LEU A 204 -23.76 -2.96 12.35
N MET A 205 -22.48 -3.32 12.26
CA MET A 205 -22.04 -4.70 12.45
C MET A 205 -22.27 -5.19 13.88
N ARG A 206 -21.99 -4.37 14.89
CA ARG A 206 -22.22 -4.70 16.31
C ARG A 206 -23.71 -4.90 16.59
N LYS A 207 -24.57 -4.00 16.09
CA LYS A 207 -26.03 -4.08 16.20
C LYS A 207 -26.56 -5.43 15.66
N ASN A 208 -25.95 -5.92 14.59
CA ASN A 208 -26.34 -7.16 13.92
C ASN A 208 -25.53 -8.39 14.37
N HIS A 209 -24.79 -8.31 15.45
CA HIS A 209 -23.94 -9.38 15.99
C HIS A 209 -22.95 -9.99 14.98
N LEU A 210 -22.45 -9.14 14.07
CA LEU A 210 -21.46 -9.50 13.07
C LEU A 210 -20.06 -9.00 13.47
N THR A 211 -19.04 -9.58 12.84
CA THR A 211 -17.63 -9.17 13.05
C THR A 211 -17.41 -7.73 12.59
N THR A 212 -16.88 -6.88 13.47
CA THR A 212 -16.66 -5.44 13.22
C THR A 212 -15.35 -5.11 12.51
N ILE A 213 -14.47 -6.10 12.30
CA ILE A 213 -13.11 -5.92 11.78
C ILE A 213 -12.87 -6.62 10.44
N SER A 214 -13.92 -7.13 9.78
CA SER A 214 -13.78 -7.91 8.53
C SER A 214 -13.13 -7.10 7.42
N VAL A 215 -13.50 -5.82 7.28
CA VAL A 215 -12.95 -4.92 6.25
C VAL A 215 -11.51 -4.58 6.56
N GLU A 216 -11.21 -4.19 7.79
CA GLU A 216 -9.86 -3.83 8.24
C GLU A 216 -8.88 -4.99 8.05
N THR A 217 -9.26 -6.18 8.52
CA THR A 217 -8.40 -7.37 8.41
C THR A 217 -8.20 -7.81 6.96
N TYR A 218 -9.21 -7.66 6.09
CA TYR A 218 -9.06 -7.88 4.65
C TYR A 218 -8.08 -6.85 4.03
N GLN A 219 -8.23 -5.57 4.36
CA GLN A 219 -7.39 -4.50 3.82
C GLN A 219 -5.92 -4.67 4.17
N GLU A 220 -5.61 -5.33 5.29
CA GLU A 220 -4.25 -5.67 5.69
C GLU A 220 -3.67 -6.89 4.95
N THR A 221 -4.49 -7.68 4.26
CA THR A 221 -3.99 -8.79 3.44
C THR A 221 -3.29 -8.30 2.18
N PHE A 222 -2.54 -9.17 1.52
CA PHE A 222 -1.96 -8.89 0.20
C PHE A 222 -3.05 -8.52 -0.82
N HIS A 223 -4.17 -9.28 -0.85
CA HIS A 223 -5.28 -8.99 -1.76
C HIS A 223 -5.84 -7.59 -1.53
N GLY A 224 -6.11 -7.22 -0.29
CA GLY A 224 -6.64 -5.90 0.05
C GLY A 224 -5.67 -4.77 -0.31
N LYS A 225 -4.38 -4.92 -0.04
CA LYS A 225 -3.35 -3.92 -0.36
C LYS A 225 -3.18 -3.72 -1.87
N ILE A 226 -3.10 -4.79 -2.64
CA ILE A 226 -3.04 -4.70 -4.10
C ILE A 226 -4.30 -4.07 -4.69
N ARG A 227 -5.49 -4.37 -4.14
CA ARG A 227 -6.74 -3.72 -4.54
C ARG A 227 -6.71 -2.21 -4.28
N LYS A 228 -6.25 -1.77 -3.11
CA LYS A 228 -6.09 -0.34 -2.79
C LYS A 228 -5.17 0.39 -3.78
N LEU A 229 -4.17 -0.30 -4.30
CA LEU A 229 -3.23 0.21 -5.31
C LEU A 229 -3.76 0.12 -6.75
N GLY A 230 -4.96 -0.42 -6.96
CA GLY A 230 -5.60 -0.57 -8.27
C GLY A 230 -5.22 -1.86 -9.01
N GLY A 231 -4.56 -2.80 -8.37
CA GLY A 231 -4.14 -4.05 -8.97
C GLY A 231 -5.23 -5.14 -9.04
N PRO A 232 -5.03 -6.20 -9.85
CA PRO A 232 -6.03 -7.22 -10.14
C PRO A 232 -6.07 -8.32 -9.07
N ALA A 233 -6.23 -7.99 -7.79
CA ALA A 233 -6.35 -8.96 -6.71
C ALA A 233 -7.81 -9.28 -6.36
N ALA A 234 -8.07 -10.39 -5.65
CA ALA A 234 -9.39 -10.81 -5.24
C ALA A 234 -10.08 -9.79 -4.33
N GLY A 235 -11.34 -9.44 -4.63
CA GLY A 235 -12.22 -8.67 -3.76
C GLY A 235 -13.12 -9.57 -2.92
N CYS A 236 -14.07 -8.97 -2.19
CA CYS A 236 -14.98 -9.70 -1.30
C CYS A 236 -15.78 -10.77 -2.04
N ALA A 237 -16.37 -10.40 -3.18
CA ALA A 237 -17.24 -11.29 -3.96
C ALA A 237 -16.49 -12.46 -4.61
N ASP A 238 -15.19 -12.35 -4.87
CA ASP A 238 -14.38 -13.44 -5.44
C ASP A 238 -14.33 -14.66 -4.49
N CYS A 239 -14.35 -14.40 -3.17
CA CYS A 239 -14.35 -15.45 -2.15
C CYS A 239 -15.76 -15.75 -1.63
N HIS A 240 -16.55 -14.73 -1.29
CA HIS A 240 -17.84 -14.88 -0.64
C HIS A 240 -19.01 -15.11 -1.61
N GLY A 241 -18.79 -14.96 -2.93
CA GLY A 241 -19.87 -14.88 -3.91
C GLY A 241 -20.49 -13.48 -3.95
N ALA A 242 -21.33 -13.23 -4.97
CA ALA A 242 -22.01 -11.95 -5.15
C ALA A 242 -23.45 -11.99 -4.61
N HIS A 243 -24.22 -13.03 -4.96
CA HIS A 243 -25.61 -13.17 -4.58
C HIS A 243 -25.81 -14.22 -3.50
N ASN A 244 -25.25 -15.42 -3.67
CA ASN A 244 -25.35 -16.51 -2.69
C ASN A 244 -24.31 -16.36 -1.57
N ILE A 245 -24.44 -15.31 -0.76
CA ILE A 245 -23.56 -15.05 0.37
C ILE A 245 -24.11 -15.79 1.59
N LEU A 246 -23.44 -16.89 1.97
CA LEU A 246 -23.85 -17.78 3.05
C LEU A 246 -22.84 -17.80 4.20
N PRO A 247 -23.27 -18.09 5.43
CA PRO A 247 -22.35 -18.30 6.55
C PRO A 247 -21.35 -19.43 6.27
N ARG A 248 -20.15 -19.33 6.83
CA ARG A 248 -19.08 -20.32 6.62
C ARG A 248 -19.47 -21.76 6.97
N GLN A 249 -20.39 -21.93 7.91
CA GLN A 249 -20.87 -23.24 8.38
C GLN A 249 -21.80 -23.92 7.37
N ASP A 250 -22.43 -23.15 6.49
CA ASP A 250 -23.35 -23.70 5.50
C ASP A 250 -22.55 -24.49 4.44
N PRO A 251 -22.89 -25.76 4.17
CA PRO A 251 -22.18 -26.57 3.17
C PRO A 251 -22.20 -25.99 1.75
N LYS A 252 -23.22 -25.18 1.42
CA LYS A 252 -23.34 -24.50 0.12
C LYS A 252 -22.49 -23.21 0.05
N SER A 253 -21.99 -22.70 1.18
CA SER A 253 -21.18 -21.48 1.22
C SER A 253 -19.90 -21.64 0.44
N SER A 254 -19.56 -20.66 -0.39
CA SER A 254 -18.28 -20.63 -1.13
C SER A 254 -17.07 -20.66 -0.20
N ILE A 255 -17.18 -20.07 0.99
CA ILE A 255 -16.11 -20.02 2.01
C ILE A 255 -16.20 -21.18 3.04
N ASN A 256 -17.07 -22.18 2.81
CA ASN A 256 -17.03 -23.40 3.60
C ASN A 256 -15.68 -24.10 3.38
N PRO A 257 -15.04 -24.65 4.43
CA PRO A 257 -13.73 -25.31 4.30
C PRO A 257 -13.62 -26.34 3.17
N LYS A 258 -14.72 -27.05 2.87
CA LYS A 258 -14.79 -28.04 1.78
C LYS A 258 -14.78 -27.42 0.38
N ASN A 259 -15.15 -26.15 0.25
CA ASN A 259 -15.29 -25.45 -1.03
C ASN A 259 -14.09 -24.49 -1.30
N LEU A 260 -13.22 -24.23 -0.32
CA LEU A 260 -12.13 -23.27 -0.44
C LEU A 260 -11.13 -23.63 -1.54
N GLU A 261 -10.83 -24.92 -1.72
CA GLU A 261 -9.93 -25.35 -2.78
C GLU A 261 -10.43 -24.91 -4.16
N LYS A 262 -11.72 -25.13 -4.44
CA LYS A 262 -12.39 -24.69 -5.67
C LYS A 262 -12.39 -23.17 -5.83
N ILE A 263 -12.55 -22.43 -4.73
CA ILE A 263 -12.57 -20.96 -4.78
C ILE A 263 -11.17 -20.39 -5.03
N CYS A 264 -10.16 -20.87 -4.31
CA CYS A 264 -8.79 -20.41 -4.47
C CYS A 264 -8.23 -20.76 -5.86
N SER A 265 -8.60 -21.93 -6.42
CA SER A 265 -8.12 -22.39 -7.74
C SER A 265 -8.64 -21.57 -8.92
N LYS A 266 -9.62 -20.68 -8.73
CA LYS A 266 -10.05 -19.73 -9.77
C LYS A 266 -8.93 -18.77 -10.19
N CYS A 267 -7.96 -18.48 -9.29
CA CYS A 267 -6.87 -17.55 -9.52
C CYS A 267 -5.50 -18.17 -9.27
N HIS A 268 -5.39 -19.14 -8.35
CA HIS A 268 -4.13 -19.78 -7.98
C HIS A 268 -4.03 -21.16 -8.61
N GLY A 269 -2.98 -21.39 -9.40
CA GLY A 269 -2.65 -22.74 -9.88
C GLY A 269 -2.07 -23.62 -8.76
N GLY A 270 -2.36 -24.93 -8.79
CA GLY A 270 -1.79 -25.88 -7.84
C GLY A 270 -2.30 -25.75 -6.40
N VAL A 271 -3.53 -25.31 -6.22
CA VAL A 271 -4.16 -25.21 -4.90
C VAL A 271 -4.30 -26.61 -4.26
N ASN A 272 -4.03 -26.69 -2.98
CA ASN A 272 -4.16 -27.88 -2.16
C ASN A 272 -4.77 -27.56 -0.78
N LEU A 273 -5.06 -28.60 0.01
CA LEU A 273 -5.64 -28.45 1.35
C LEU A 273 -4.78 -27.62 2.32
N ASN A 274 -3.46 -27.55 2.12
CA ASN A 274 -2.62 -26.70 2.96
C ASN A 274 -2.83 -25.22 2.64
N LEU A 275 -2.94 -24.83 1.34
CA LEU A 275 -3.20 -23.44 0.98
C LEU A 275 -4.53 -22.94 1.57
N THR A 276 -5.55 -23.79 1.64
CA THR A 276 -6.86 -23.42 2.22
C THR A 276 -6.81 -23.10 3.72
N LYS A 277 -5.69 -23.42 4.40
CA LYS A 277 -5.42 -23.02 5.79
C LYS A 277 -4.86 -21.58 5.90
N TYR A 278 -4.73 -20.85 4.80
CA TYR A 278 -4.43 -19.42 4.81
C TYR A 278 -5.52 -18.64 5.55
N ILE A 279 -5.13 -17.67 6.37
CA ILE A 279 -6.05 -16.86 7.16
C ILE A 279 -6.34 -15.58 6.38
N ALA A 280 -7.53 -15.51 5.77
CA ALA A 280 -7.94 -14.37 4.93
C ALA A 280 -8.31 -13.10 5.73
N HIS A 281 -8.72 -13.27 7.00
CA HIS A 281 -9.04 -12.18 7.92
C HIS A 281 -8.23 -12.34 9.23
N PRO A 282 -6.90 -12.11 9.21
CA PRO A 282 -6.07 -12.28 10.39
C PRO A 282 -6.22 -11.08 11.33
N ASP A 283 -6.85 -11.28 12.48
CA ASP A 283 -6.79 -10.32 13.57
C ASP A 283 -5.49 -10.50 14.35
N LEU A 284 -4.53 -9.62 14.08
CA LEU A 284 -3.22 -9.66 14.74
C LEU A 284 -3.25 -9.18 16.19
N SER A 285 -4.39 -8.70 16.69
CA SER A 285 -4.59 -8.31 18.10
C SER A 285 -5.21 -9.44 18.94
N ASP A 286 -5.83 -10.42 18.31
CA ASP A 286 -6.47 -11.54 19.00
C ASP A 286 -5.45 -12.64 19.36
N ARG A 287 -4.90 -12.53 20.57
CA ARG A 287 -3.97 -13.51 21.14
C ARG A 287 -4.60 -14.90 21.31
N GLY A 288 -5.91 -14.96 21.60
CA GLY A 288 -6.59 -16.21 21.88
C GLY A 288 -6.78 -17.04 20.61
N LYS A 289 -7.24 -16.40 19.53
CA LYS A 289 -7.55 -17.06 18.26
C LYS A 289 -6.32 -17.25 17.37
N TYR A 290 -5.39 -16.30 17.37
CA TYR A 290 -4.21 -16.30 16.49
C TYR A 290 -2.90 -16.08 17.27
N PRO A 291 -2.57 -16.93 18.26
CA PRO A 291 -1.43 -16.69 19.16
C PRO A 291 -0.10 -16.55 18.42
N LEU A 292 0.13 -17.36 17.39
CA LEU A 292 1.40 -17.30 16.64
C LEU A 292 1.54 -15.98 15.87
N LEU A 293 0.49 -15.50 15.20
CA LEU A 293 0.52 -14.23 14.46
C LEU A 293 0.70 -13.05 15.41
N PHE A 294 0.00 -13.08 16.55
CA PHE A 294 0.13 -12.07 17.60
C PHE A 294 1.58 -11.97 18.11
N TRP A 295 2.17 -13.10 18.53
CA TRP A 295 3.53 -13.09 19.06
C TRP A 295 4.59 -12.79 18.00
N THR A 296 4.42 -13.25 16.77
CA THR A 296 5.30 -12.86 15.66
C THR A 296 5.29 -11.34 15.45
N ARG A 297 4.10 -10.71 15.44
CA ARG A 297 3.97 -9.26 15.33
C ARG A 297 4.66 -8.54 16.50
N ILE A 298 4.37 -8.96 17.75
CA ILE A 298 4.98 -8.34 18.93
C ILE A 298 6.52 -8.45 18.87
N PHE A 299 7.04 -9.64 18.55
CA PHE A 299 8.49 -9.85 18.41
C PHE A 299 9.09 -8.90 17.35
N MET A 300 8.50 -8.81 16.16
CA MET A 300 9.01 -7.95 15.09
C MET A 300 8.95 -6.46 15.45
N VAL A 301 7.87 -6.01 16.09
CA VAL A 301 7.74 -4.62 16.56
C VAL A 301 8.79 -4.31 17.65
N MET A 302 8.98 -5.21 18.59
CA MET A 302 10.00 -5.04 19.64
C MET A 302 11.42 -5.06 19.06
N LEU A 303 11.69 -5.92 18.08
CA LEU A 303 12.97 -5.96 17.38
C LEU A 303 13.24 -4.64 16.64
N LEU A 304 12.25 -4.15 15.87
CA LEU A 304 12.33 -2.88 15.14
C LEU A 304 12.58 -1.70 16.09
N LEU A 305 11.72 -1.54 17.09
CA LEU A 305 11.83 -0.40 18.02
C LEU A 305 13.09 -0.52 18.87
N GLY A 306 13.41 -1.71 19.40
CA GLY A 306 14.59 -1.93 20.21
C GLY A 306 15.89 -1.64 19.47
N THR A 307 16.01 -2.14 18.24
CA THR A 307 17.18 -1.88 17.39
C THR A 307 17.31 -0.40 17.06
N LEU A 308 16.26 0.23 16.53
CA LEU A 308 16.33 1.64 16.13
C LEU A 308 16.60 2.56 17.33
N LEU A 309 15.90 2.39 18.45
CA LEU A 309 16.10 3.22 19.64
C LEU A 309 17.51 3.08 20.23
N PHE A 310 18.03 1.85 20.32
CA PHE A 310 19.38 1.61 20.80
C PHE A 310 20.43 2.30 19.93
N TYR A 311 20.37 2.10 18.61
CA TYR A 311 21.36 2.66 17.71
C TYR A 311 21.20 4.15 17.47
N TRP A 312 19.97 4.68 17.46
CA TRP A 312 19.77 6.13 17.43
C TRP A 312 20.32 6.80 18.70
N GLY A 313 20.14 6.15 19.87
CA GLY A 313 20.76 6.62 21.12
C GLY A 313 22.28 6.70 21.02
N HIS A 314 22.92 5.62 20.54
CA HIS A 314 24.37 5.57 20.29
C HIS A 314 24.80 6.64 19.26
N THR A 315 24.10 6.76 18.14
CA THR A 315 24.34 7.74 17.07
C THR A 315 24.25 9.17 17.56
N LEU A 316 23.23 9.51 18.35
CA LEU A 316 23.04 10.86 18.91
C LEU A 316 24.12 11.24 19.93
N LEU A 317 24.53 10.28 20.77
CA LEU A 317 25.63 10.49 21.72
C LEU A 317 26.94 10.72 20.97
N TRP A 318 27.22 9.95 19.94
CA TRP A 318 28.39 10.13 19.07
C TRP A 318 28.38 11.48 18.39
N TRP A 319 27.25 11.83 17.71
CA TRP A 319 27.10 13.10 17.03
C TRP A 319 27.29 14.29 17.96
N ARG A 320 26.66 14.26 19.14
CA ARG A 320 26.80 15.28 20.17
C ARG A 320 28.26 15.46 20.57
N LYS A 321 28.96 14.37 20.90
CA LYS A 321 30.36 14.42 21.36
C LYS A 321 31.29 14.93 20.24
N ALA A 322 31.18 14.36 19.05
CA ALA A 322 31.99 14.76 17.89
C ALA A 322 31.73 16.22 17.48
N TYR A 323 30.48 16.70 17.60
CA TYR A 323 30.15 18.11 17.33
C TYR A 323 30.85 19.06 18.32
N TRP A 324 30.77 18.79 19.62
CA TRP A 324 31.42 19.64 20.61
C TRP A 324 32.94 19.61 20.49
N GLU A 325 33.51 18.48 20.20
CA GLU A 325 34.95 18.33 19.96
C GLU A 325 35.40 19.14 18.75
N LYS A 326 34.67 19.08 17.64
CA LYS A 326 34.90 19.89 16.46
C LYS A 326 34.77 21.39 16.76
N GLN A 327 33.77 21.81 17.54
CA GLN A 327 33.62 23.21 17.95
C GLN A 327 34.79 23.70 18.83
N ARG A 328 35.33 22.83 19.69
CA ARG A 328 36.52 23.13 20.48
C ARG A 328 37.74 23.34 19.59
N GLN A 329 38.02 22.41 18.69
CA GLN A 329 39.15 22.52 17.73
C GLN A 329 39.05 23.75 16.82
N LEU A 330 37.84 24.12 16.40
CA LEU A 330 37.63 25.37 15.64
C LEU A 330 37.97 26.62 16.45
N ARG A 331 37.59 26.66 17.74
CA ARG A 331 37.91 27.79 18.64
C ARG A 331 39.41 27.90 18.95
N GLU A 332 40.10 26.77 19.00
CA GLU A 332 41.53 26.68 19.23
C GLU A 332 42.34 26.94 17.93
N GLY A 333 41.69 27.17 16.78
CA GLY A 333 42.32 27.47 15.50
C GLY A 333 42.97 26.28 14.78
N HIS A 334 42.96 25.09 15.36
CA HIS A 334 43.65 23.91 14.84
C HIS A 334 43.01 23.35 13.55
N LEU A 335 41.70 23.38 13.42
CA LEU A 335 40.97 22.73 12.31
C LEU A 335 41.10 23.44 10.96
N ILE A 336 41.27 24.76 10.94
CA ILE A 336 41.32 25.52 9.70
C ILE A 336 42.67 25.33 9.01
N SER A 337 43.74 25.32 9.79
CA SER A 337 45.10 25.14 9.26
C SER A 337 45.32 23.71 8.76
N GLU A 338 44.91 22.70 9.47
CA GLU A 338 45.10 21.30 9.05
C GLU A 338 44.29 20.92 7.82
N ARG A 339 42.99 21.31 7.74
CA ARG A 339 42.17 21.02 6.56
C ARG A 339 42.63 21.74 5.29
N LEU A 340 43.09 23.01 5.39
CA LEU A 340 43.62 23.73 4.24
C LEU A 340 44.91 23.08 3.74
N VAL A 341 45.80 22.66 4.64
CA VAL A 341 47.03 21.92 4.27
C VAL A 341 46.71 20.61 3.58
N HIS A 342 45.67 19.89 4.02
CA HIS A 342 45.25 18.62 3.40
C HIS A 342 44.50 18.81 2.06
N ILE A 343 43.84 19.95 1.84
CA ILE A 343 43.21 20.28 0.55
C ILE A 343 44.27 20.72 -0.48
N GLU A 344 45.24 21.50 -0.07
CA GLU A 344 46.33 21.95 -0.94
C GLU A 344 47.38 20.87 -1.24
N ASN A 345 47.64 19.98 -0.26
CA ASN A 345 48.53 18.84 -0.40
C ASN A 345 47.85 17.57 0.14
N PRO A 346 47.00 16.89 -0.65
CA PRO A 346 46.22 15.73 -0.20
C PRO A 346 47.08 14.54 0.26
N GLY A 347 48.40 14.58 0.00
CA GLY A 347 49.34 13.57 0.48
C GLY A 347 49.20 12.22 -0.23
N GLU A 348 49.74 11.22 0.41
CA GLU A 348 49.70 9.83 -0.08
C GLU A 348 48.32 9.23 0.09
N THR A 349 47.90 8.40 -0.88
CA THR A 349 46.67 7.65 -0.84
C THR A 349 46.91 6.16 -0.87
N TYR A 350 46.02 5.42 -0.19
CA TYR A 350 46.11 3.98 -0.01
C TYR A 350 44.82 3.29 -0.44
N ILE A 351 44.93 2.04 -0.97
CA ILE A 351 43.74 1.22 -1.30
C ILE A 351 43.08 0.75 -0.02
N ARG A 352 41.80 1.10 0.15
CA ARG A 352 40.92 0.57 1.19
C ARG A 352 39.99 -0.51 0.64
N PHE A 353 39.35 -0.24 -0.51
CA PHE A 353 38.44 -1.15 -1.17
C PHE A 353 38.86 -1.39 -2.64
N LYS A 354 38.94 -2.66 -3.03
CA LYS A 354 39.22 -3.04 -4.41
C LYS A 354 38.00 -2.78 -5.31
N LEU A 355 38.21 -2.72 -6.63
CA LEU A 355 37.12 -2.50 -7.58
C LEU A 355 35.96 -3.51 -7.41
N ARG A 356 36.26 -4.79 -7.17
CA ARG A 356 35.23 -5.81 -6.91
C ARG A 356 34.34 -5.48 -5.71
N ASP A 357 34.93 -4.99 -4.62
CA ASP A 357 34.20 -4.69 -3.38
C ASP A 357 33.28 -3.47 -3.58
N ARG A 358 33.74 -2.52 -4.38
CA ARG A 358 32.98 -1.33 -4.79
C ARG A 358 31.82 -1.69 -5.73
N LEU A 359 32.05 -2.54 -6.73
CA LEU A 359 31.00 -3.01 -7.64
C LEU A 359 29.95 -3.80 -6.88
N PHE A 360 30.36 -4.68 -5.97
CA PHE A 360 29.47 -5.43 -5.09
C PHE A 360 28.56 -4.46 -4.29
N HIS A 361 29.14 -3.49 -3.62
CA HIS A 361 28.36 -2.49 -2.88
C HIS A 361 27.45 -1.64 -3.77
N LEU A 362 27.87 -1.35 -5.00
CA LEU A 362 27.06 -0.61 -5.97
C LEU A 362 25.81 -1.40 -6.40
N PHE A 363 25.94 -2.69 -6.71
CA PHE A 363 24.81 -3.55 -7.03
C PHE A 363 23.87 -3.68 -5.83
N CYS A 364 24.42 -3.82 -4.62
CA CYS A 364 23.65 -3.82 -3.38
C CYS A 364 22.83 -2.54 -3.22
N ILE A 365 23.41 -1.34 -3.46
CA ILE A 365 22.71 -0.07 -3.45
C ILE A 365 21.52 -0.09 -4.42
N PHE A 366 21.74 -0.44 -5.70
CA PHE A 366 20.67 -0.44 -6.70
C PHE A 366 19.56 -1.43 -6.37
N ALA A 367 19.92 -2.66 -5.98
CA ALA A 367 18.94 -3.68 -5.63
C ALA A 367 18.14 -3.28 -4.38
N PHE A 368 18.80 -2.72 -3.36
CA PHE A 368 18.13 -2.28 -2.13
C PHE A 368 17.15 -1.12 -2.38
N PHE A 369 17.55 -0.10 -3.15
CA PHE A 369 16.63 0.97 -3.54
C PHE A 369 15.47 0.46 -4.40
N GLY A 370 15.73 -0.47 -5.32
CA GLY A 370 14.69 -1.10 -6.12
C GLY A 370 13.68 -1.85 -5.27
N LEU A 371 14.15 -2.63 -4.29
CA LEU A 371 13.29 -3.34 -3.32
C LEU A 371 12.50 -2.37 -2.45
N ALA A 372 13.11 -1.31 -1.96
CA ALA A 372 12.42 -0.28 -1.16
C ALA A 372 11.35 0.45 -1.98
N ALA A 373 11.68 0.89 -3.20
CA ALA A 373 10.77 1.63 -4.07
C ALA A 373 9.53 0.81 -4.45
N THR A 374 9.68 -0.50 -4.65
CA THR A 374 8.59 -1.41 -5.02
C THR A 374 7.82 -1.96 -3.81
N GLY A 375 8.50 -2.17 -2.69
CA GLY A 375 7.91 -2.76 -1.48
C GLY A 375 7.16 -1.77 -0.59
N LEU A 376 7.69 -0.55 -0.41
CA LEU A 376 7.07 0.46 0.45
C LEU A 376 5.65 0.87 0.01
N PRO A 377 5.32 1.04 -1.28
CA PRO A 377 3.94 1.30 -1.69
C PRO A 377 2.97 0.18 -1.29
N ILE A 378 3.41 -1.09 -1.31
CA ILE A 378 2.60 -2.23 -0.86
C ILE A 378 2.46 -2.22 0.67
N LYS A 379 3.49 -1.80 1.39
CA LYS A 379 3.42 -1.64 2.86
C LYS A 379 2.43 -0.55 3.25
N PHE A 380 2.44 0.60 2.55
CA PHE A 380 1.66 1.81 2.83
C PHE A 380 0.72 2.17 1.67
N PRO A 381 -0.26 1.31 1.33
CA PRO A 381 -1.10 1.50 0.13
C PRO A 381 -2.04 2.71 0.21
N ASP A 382 -2.29 3.23 1.41
CA ASP A 382 -3.16 4.39 1.64
C ASP A 382 -2.42 5.73 1.48
N ALA A 383 -1.09 5.73 1.52
CA ALA A 383 -0.30 6.93 1.30
C ALA A 383 -0.46 7.45 -0.14
N GLY A 384 -0.67 8.76 -0.31
CA GLY A 384 -0.91 9.37 -1.62
C GLY A 384 0.20 9.09 -2.64
N TRP A 385 1.46 9.08 -2.20
CA TRP A 385 2.62 8.78 -3.05
C TRP A 385 2.67 7.31 -3.52
N SER A 386 2.07 6.36 -2.78
CA SER A 386 2.09 4.93 -3.13
C SER A 386 1.40 4.64 -4.45
N LYS A 387 0.21 5.21 -4.66
CA LYS A 387 -0.54 5.07 -5.93
C LYS A 387 0.19 5.72 -7.09
N PHE A 388 0.83 6.88 -6.85
CA PHE A 388 1.63 7.56 -7.85
C PHE A 388 2.81 6.69 -8.29
N MET A 389 3.59 6.17 -7.32
CA MET A 389 4.74 5.30 -7.61
C MET A 389 4.33 4.04 -8.38
N MET A 390 3.27 3.35 -7.95
CA MET A 390 2.78 2.16 -8.64
C MET A 390 2.36 2.46 -10.09
N ARG A 391 1.67 3.57 -10.32
CA ARG A 391 1.30 4.00 -11.69
C ARG A 391 2.53 4.31 -12.54
N TYR A 392 3.53 4.99 -11.97
CA TYR A 392 4.78 5.32 -12.66
C TYR A 392 5.57 4.06 -13.05
N MET A 393 5.53 3.00 -12.24
CA MET A 393 6.18 1.71 -12.51
C MET A 393 5.39 0.81 -13.48
N GLY A 394 4.27 1.27 -14.04
CA GLY A 394 3.46 0.49 -14.98
C GLY A 394 2.32 -0.30 -14.34
N GLY A 395 2.21 -0.30 -13.02
CA GLY A 395 1.18 -1.02 -12.26
C GLY A 395 1.77 -1.92 -11.17
N THR A 396 0.89 -2.63 -10.50
CA THR A 396 1.31 -3.51 -9.38
C THR A 396 2.01 -4.78 -9.85
N GLU A 397 1.68 -5.31 -11.02
CA GLU A 397 2.27 -6.52 -11.57
C GLU A 397 3.72 -6.26 -11.98
N GLU A 398 3.98 -5.17 -12.71
CA GLU A 398 5.31 -4.74 -13.13
C GLU A 398 6.19 -4.38 -11.93
N ALA A 399 5.62 -3.70 -10.93
CA ALA A 399 6.34 -3.38 -9.70
C ALA A 399 6.75 -4.64 -8.93
N ILE A 400 5.86 -5.65 -8.82
CA ILE A 400 6.17 -6.94 -8.20
C ILE A 400 7.23 -7.69 -8.99
N PHE A 401 7.14 -7.72 -10.31
CA PHE A 401 8.14 -8.36 -11.17
C PHE A 401 9.53 -7.71 -10.98
N PHE A 402 9.59 -6.38 -10.96
CA PHE A 402 10.84 -5.66 -10.70
C PHE A 402 11.36 -5.91 -9.29
N HIS A 403 10.48 -6.00 -8.28
CA HIS A 403 10.83 -6.40 -6.92
C HIS A 403 11.52 -7.78 -6.89
N GLN A 404 10.98 -8.73 -7.64
CA GLN A 404 11.54 -10.09 -7.74
C GLN A 404 12.92 -10.11 -8.42
N ILE A 405 13.13 -9.28 -9.46
CA ILE A 405 14.45 -9.13 -10.09
C ILE A 405 15.47 -8.58 -9.08
N CYS A 406 15.13 -7.51 -8.37
CA CYS A 406 16.02 -6.93 -7.35
C CYS A 406 16.29 -7.93 -6.21
N ALA A 407 15.26 -8.70 -5.79
CA ALA A 407 15.41 -9.73 -4.78
C ALA A 407 16.36 -10.85 -5.25
N PHE A 408 16.29 -11.26 -6.51
CA PHE A 408 17.21 -12.24 -7.07
C PHE A 408 18.66 -11.71 -7.11
N VAL A 409 18.87 -10.45 -7.51
CA VAL A 409 20.19 -9.82 -7.54
C VAL A 409 20.80 -9.80 -6.13
N ILE A 410 20.09 -9.30 -5.14
CA ILE A 410 20.63 -9.19 -3.76
C ILE A 410 20.83 -10.58 -3.12
N PHE A 411 19.98 -11.56 -3.46
CA PHE A 411 20.16 -12.94 -3.03
C PHE A 411 21.43 -13.56 -3.64
N LEU A 412 21.67 -13.35 -4.93
CA LEU A 412 22.91 -13.79 -5.59
C LEU A 412 24.14 -13.17 -4.96
N GLU A 413 24.10 -11.87 -4.66
CA GLU A 413 25.16 -11.18 -3.93
C GLU A 413 25.39 -11.79 -2.54
N PHE A 414 24.33 -12.11 -1.82
CA PHE A 414 24.46 -12.77 -0.53
C PHE A 414 25.13 -14.14 -0.63
N VAL A 415 24.79 -14.94 -1.62
CA VAL A 415 25.45 -16.23 -1.88
C VAL A 415 26.94 -16.04 -2.22
N ILE A 416 27.27 -15.04 -3.05
CA ILE A 416 28.66 -14.70 -3.38
C ILE A 416 29.42 -14.25 -2.11
N PHE A 417 28.79 -13.43 -1.26
CA PHE A 417 29.37 -13.02 0.01
C PHE A 417 29.63 -14.20 0.94
N LEU A 418 28.70 -15.16 1.07
CA LEU A 418 28.90 -16.39 1.85
C LEU A 418 30.04 -17.23 1.29
N ALA A 419 30.13 -17.38 -0.03
CA ALA A 419 31.23 -18.08 -0.68
C ALA A 419 32.59 -17.40 -0.41
N TYR A 420 32.61 -16.05 -0.43
CA TYR A 420 33.80 -15.27 -0.06
C TYR A 420 34.18 -15.49 1.42
N CYS A 421 33.23 -15.46 2.34
CA CYS A 421 33.47 -15.74 3.77
C CYS A 421 34.02 -17.16 3.98
N ALA A 422 33.45 -18.15 3.29
CA ALA A 422 33.92 -19.52 3.33
C ALA A 422 35.35 -19.62 2.78
N HIS A 423 35.63 -19.04 1.60
CA HIS A 423 36.97 -18.98 1.04
C HIS A 423 37.97 -18.32 1.98
N PHE A 424 37.61 -17.17 2.57
CA PHE A 424 38.44 -16.48 3.56
C PHE A 424 38.75 -17.38 4.76
N THR A 425 37.74 -18.05 5.29
CA THR A 425 37.86 -18.87 6.50
C THR A 425 38.70 -20.13 6.24
N PHE A 426 38.52 -20.80 5.11
CA PHE A 426 39.15 -22.10 4.89
C PHE A 426 40.47 -22.02 4.11
N TYR A 427 40.64 -21.06 3.19
CA TYR A 427 41.74 -21.04 2.25
C TYR A 427 42.71 -19.85 2.37
N ASN A 428 42.33 -18.73 3.04
CA ASN A 428 43.17 -17.53 3.06
C ASN A 428 44.27 -17.59 4.17
N THR A 429 45.28 -18.40 3.97
CA THR A 429 46.40 -18.57 4.90
C THR A 429 47.27 -17.33 5.09
N LYS A 430 47.20 -16.31 4.17
CA LYS A 430 47.92 -15.06 4.30
C LYS A 430 47.39 -14.15 5.44
N ARG A 431 46.16 -14.36 5.86
CA ARG A 431 45.48 -13.59 6.90
C ARG A 431 45.38 -14.28 8.26
N GLY A 432 45.99 -15.47 8.37
CA GLY A 432 46.08 -16.28 9.59
C GLY A 432 46.45 -17.72 9.25
N LYS A 433 47.37 -18.32 10.01
CA LYS A 433 47.84 -19.70 9.77
C LYS A 433 46.76 -20.73 10.10
N THR A 434 46.01 -20.51 11.19
CA THR A 434 44.92 -21.37 11.64
C THR A 434 43.55 -20.82 11.26
N ILE A 435 42.52 -21.66 11.22
CA ILE A 435 41.11 -21.24 11.07
C ILE A 435 40.72 -20.29 12.15
N LYS A 436 41.12 -20.58 13.41
CA LYS A 436 40.85 -19.72 14.59
C LYS A 436 41.40 -18.31 14.41
N GLU A 437 42.64 -18.16 13.93
CA GLU A 437 43.25 -16.85 13.65
C GLU A 437 42.52 -16.10 12.53
N ARG A 438 42.03 -16.80 11.50
CA ARG A 438 41.22 -16.18 10.43
C ARG A 438 39.86 -15.73 10.92
N VAL A 439 39.17 -16.58 11.69
CA VAL A 439 37.83 -16.31 12.20
C VAL A 439 37.82 -15.21 13.26
N PHE A 440 38.83 -15.17 14.16
CA PHE A 440 38.90 -14.19 15.26
C PHE A 440 40.05 -13.18 15.10
N GLY A 441 40.67 -13.14 13.96
CA GLY A 441 41.75 -12.21 13.63
C GLY A 441 41.27 -10.79 13.26
N PRO A 442 42.21 -9.87 13.03
CA PRO A 442 41.92 -8.45 12.77
C PRO A 442 41.12 -8.21 11.48
N TYR A 443 41.15 -9.12 10.52
CA TYR A 443 40.43 -9.00 9.24
C TYR A 443 39.09 -9.71 9.23
N SER A 444 38.68 -10.32 10.36
CA SER A 444 37.39 -11.02 10.46
C SER A 444 36.22 -10.06 10.62
N PHE A 445 35.10 -10.44 10.02
CA PHE A 445 33.80 -9.77 10.25
C PHE A 445 33.11 -10.21 11.55
N LEU A 446 33.55 -11.30 12.17
CA LEU A 446 32.95 -11.77 13.41
C LEU A 446 33.39 -10.93 14.63
N PRO A 447 32.50 -10.73 15.61
CA PRO A 447 32.81 -10.00 16.82
C PRO A 447 33.94 -10.67 17.63
N ARG A 448 34.81 -9.87 18.20
CA ARG A 448 35.92 -10.26 19.06
C ARG A 448 35.81 -9.57 20.41
N LYS A 449 36.61 -9.99 21.38
CA LYS A 449 36.71 -9.32 22.68
C LYS A 449 37.08 -7.83 22.54
N LYS A 450 37.97 -7.50 21.59
CA LYS A 450 38.38 -6.13 21.26
C LYS A 450 37.20 -5.26 20.86
N ASP A 451 36.22 -5.78 20.11
CA ASP A 451 35.06 -5.00 19.67
C ASP A 451 34.17 -4.60 20.87
N TRP A 452 34.07 -5.45 21.88
CA TRP A 452 33.39 -5.10 23.14
C TRP A 452 34.17 -4.06 23.95
N GLU A 453 35.52 -4.19 24.01
CA GLU A 453 36.39 -3.20 24.61
C GLU A 453 36.27 -1.84 23.92
N ASP A 454 36.23 -1.82 22.57
CA ASP A 454 36.05 -0.61 21.78
C ASP A 454 34.65 0.02 21.99
N PHE A 455 33.60 -0.79 22.03
CA PHE A 455 32.26 -0.33 22.32
C PHE A 455 32.16 0.34 23.70
N THR A 456 32.73 -0.30 24.72
CA THR A 456 32.73 0.26 26.10
C THR A 456 33.63 1.49 26.22
N ALA A 457 34.78 1.52 25.52
CA ALA A 457 35.63 2.69 25.43
C ALA A 457 34.97 3.86 24.73
N MET A 458 34.22 3.60 23.64
CA MET A 458 33.41 4.62 22.94
C MET A 458 32.35 5.20 23.87
N GLY A 459 31.67 4.35 24.68
CA GLY A 459 30.71 4.81 25.70
C GLY A 459 31.35 5.75 26.71
N ARG A 460 32.56 5.42 27.22
CA ARG A 460 33.33 6.30 28.12
C ARG A 460 33.71 7.62 27.42
N TRP A 461 34.12 7.57 26.17
CA TRP A 461 34.45 8.76 25.41
C TRP A 461 33.23 9.70 25.21
N PHE A 462 32.03 9.15 25.03
CA PHE A 462 30.80 9.94 24.92
C PHE A 462 30.53 10.82 26.14
N VAL A 463 31.00 10.38 27.33
CA VAL A 463 30.78 11.07 28.60
C VAL A 463 32.07 11.67 29.19
N ASP A 464 33.08 11.91 28.37
CA ASP A 464 34.38 12.50 28.75
C ASP A 464 35.21 11.71 29.80
N GLN A 465 34.98 10.39 29.89
CA GLN A 465 35.70 9.50 30.85
C GLN A 465 36.81 8.67 30.21
N GLY A 466 37.25 9.01 29.00
CA GLY A 466 38.34 8.30 28.34
C GLY A 466 38.60 8.84 26.91
N PRO A 467 39.73 8.43 26.30
CA PRO A 467 40.07 8.79 24.95
C PRO A 467 39.20 8.05 23.91
N LEU A 468 39.18 8.55 22.68
CA LEU A 468 38.62 7.83 21.54
C LEU A 468 39.38 6.50 21.34
N PRO A 469 38.66 5.35 21.20
CA PRO A 469 39.33 4.06 21.01
C PRO A 469 40.08 3.99 19.67
N LYS A 470 41.26 3.35 19.72
CA LYS A 470 42.01 3.00 18.51
C LYS A 470 41.33 1.85 17.79
N LEU A 471 40.85 2.09 16.54
CA LEU A 471 40.13 1.09 15.78
C LEU A 471 41.05 0.30 14.86
N ASP A 472 40.64 -0.95 14.56
CA ASP A 472 41.33 -1.89 13.66
C ASP A 472 40.71 -1.88 12.25
N HIS A 473 41.05 -2.85 11.41
CA HIS A 473 40.57 -2.99 10.01
C HIS A 473 39.04 -2.90 9.89
N TRP A 474 38.33 -3.59 10.76
CA TRP A 474 36.88 -3.48 10.92
C TRP A 474 36.58 -2.99 12.32
N SER A 475 35.86 -1.89 12.42
CA SER A 475 35.34 -1.37 13.69
C SER A 475 34.16 -2.20 14.19
N TYR A 476 33.86 -2.11 15.49
CA TYR A 476 32.72 -2.81 16.10
C TYR A 476 31.38 -2.44 15.44
N TYR A 477 31.18 -1.18 15.05
CA TYR A 477 29.94 -0.73 14.39
C TYR A 477 29.84 -1.22 12.94
N GLU A 478 30.92 -1.30 12.17
CA GLU A 478 30.94 -1.90 10.82
C GLU A 478 30.65 -3.41 10.89
N LYS A 479 31.20 -4.11 11.87
CA LYS A 479 30.88 -5.54 12.09
C LYS A 479 29.42 -5.73 12.44
N PHE A 480 28.88 -4.82 13.26
CA PHE A 480 27.46 -4.87 13.58
C PHE A 480 26.60 -4.64 12.34
N ASP A 481 26.92 -3.65 11.50
CA ASP A 481 26.23 -3.40 10.22
C ASP A 481 26.21 -4.69 9.35
N ILE A 482 27.34 -5.38 9.24
CA ILE A 482 27.45 -6.65 8.48
C ILE A 482 26.58 -7.76 9.11
N LEU A 483 26.56 -7.88 10.45
CA LEU A 483 25.73 -8.87 11.13
C LEU A 483 24.24 -8.57 11.01
N ALA A 484 23.86 -7.30 11.07
CA ALA A 484 22.49 -6.86 10.84
C ALA A 484 22.03 -7.17 9.41
N VAL A 485 22.89 -6.91 8.41
CA VAL A 485 22.63 -7.30 7.02
C VAL A 485 22.52 -8.81 6.88
N PHE A 486 23.40 -9.59 7.50
CA PHE A 486 23.33 -11.05 7.49
C PHE A 486 22.00 -11.58 8.04
N TRP A 487 21.61 -11.10 9.22
CA TRP A 487 20.31 -11.44 9.83
C TRP A 487 19.14 -11.04 8.93
N GLY A 488 19.13 -9.79 8.48
CA GLY A 488 18.08 -9.25 7.61
C GLY A 488 17.95 -10.05 6.30
N MET A 489 19.07 -10.40 5.67
CA MET A 489 19.08 -11.20 4.44
C MET A 489 18.47 -12.60 4.64
N VAL A 490 18.74 -13.25 5.77
CA VAL A 490 18.12 -14.54 6.10
C VAL A 490 16.62 -14.35 6.37
N ALA A 491 16.23 -13.40 7.21
CA ALA A 491 14.84 -13.17 7.59
C ALA A 491 13.97 -12.71 6.41
N ILE A 492 14.41 -11.67 5.66
CA ILE A 492 13.70 -11.14 4.49
C ILE A 492 13.74 -12.15 3.33
N GLY A 493 14.88 -12.79 3.09
CA GLY A 493 15.06 -13.72 1.99
C GLY A 493 14.20 -14.97 2.15
N VAL A 494 14.21 -15.61 3.32
CA VAL A 494 13.38 -16.80 3.59
C VAL A 494 11.89 -16.43 3.55
N SER A 495 11.50 -15.36 4.24
CA SER A 495 10.10 -14.93 4.21
C SER A 495 9.64 -14.49 2.82
N GLY A 496 10.50 -13.81 2.05
CA GLY A 496 10.24 -13.44 0.66
C GLY A 496 10.08 -14.65 -0.26
N ALA A 497 10.92 -15.68 -0.11
CA ALA A 497 10.79 -16.93 -0.85
C ALA A 497 9.46 -17.64 -0.58
N LEU A 498 9.01 -17.66 0.68
CA LEU A 498 7.69 -18.20 1.05
C LEU A 498 6.51 -17.40 0.46
N LEU A 499 6.70 -16.09 0.25
CA LEU A 499 5.69 -15.21 -0.35
C LEU A 499 5.72 -15.22 -1.89
N TRP A 500 6.82 -15.63 -2.50
CA TRP A 500 7.00 -15.60 -3.96
C TRP A 500 5.95 -16.44 -4.69
N SER A 501 5.72 -17.66 -4.22
CA SER A 501 4.71 -18.56 -4.76
C SER A 501 3.94 -19.23 -3.62
N PRO A 502 2.79 -18.68 -3.21
CA PRO A 502 1.96 -19.26 -2.15
C PRO A 502 1.57 -20.72 -2.40
N SER A 503 1.30 -21.09 -3.66
CA SER A 503 0.97 -22.47 -4.04
C SER A 503 2.14 -23.42 -3.83
N THR A 504 3.36 -23.01 -4.20
CA THR A 504 4.58 -23.80 -3.97
C THR A 504 4.88 -23.93 -2.48
N THR A 505 4.75 -22.85 -1.73
CA THR A 505 4.91 -22.86 -0.27
C THR A 505 3.93 -23.84 0.38
N ALA A 506 2.71 -23.89 -0.10
CA ALA A 506 1.66 -24.77 0.43
C ALA A 506 1.88 -26.26 0.12
N ILE A 507 2.81 -26.63 -0.76
CA ILE A 507 3.23 -28.03 -0.93
C ILE A 507 3.89 -28.54 0.36
N PHE A 508 4.72 -27.70 1.00
CA PHE A 508 5.53 -28.09 2.14
C PHE A 508 4.94 -27.62 3.49
N PHE A 509 4.19 -26.51 3.50
CA PHE A 509 3.76 -25.84 4.71
C PHE A 509 2.26 -25.50 4.69
N PRO A 510 1.59 -25.44 5.86
CA PRO A 510 0.21 -24.97 5.93
C PRO A 510 0.11 -23.47 5.61
N GLY A 511 -0.98 -23.04 4.97
CA GLY A 511 -1.19 -21.71 4.44
C GLY A 511 -1.03 -20.55 5.45
N TRP A 512 -1.24 -20.78 6.76
CA TRP A 512 -1.00 -19.76 7.78
C TRP A 512 0.48 -19.36 7.90
N ILE A 513 1.43 -20.16 7.41
CA ILE A 513 2.85 -19.78 7.32
C ILE A 513 3.02 -18.56 6.42
N ILE A 514 2.22 -18.41 5.36
CA ILE A 514 2.22 -17.24 4.48
C ILE A 514 1.85 -15.98 5.26
N ASN A 515 0.93 -16.07 6.23
CA ASN A 515 0.60 -14.95 7.12
C ASN A 515 1.79 -14.57 8.02
N VAL A 516 2.50 -15.54 8.59
CA VAL A 516 3.72 -15.33 9.40
C VAL A 516 4.82 -14.70 8.54
N ALA A 517 5.09 -15.29 7.37
CA ALA A 517 6.11 -14.79 6.44
C ALA A 517 5.85 -13.34 6.04
N ARG A 518 4.57 -12.96 5.80
CA ARG A 518 4.19 -11.58 5.49
C ARG A 518 4.52 -10.61 6.63
N ILE A 519 4.28 -10.99 7.88
CA ILE A 519 4.60 -10.15 9.04
C ILE A 519 6.12 -9.96 9.11
N ILE A 520 6.89 -11.05 9.08
CA ILE A 520 8.35 -10.99 9.16
C ILE A 520 8.92 -10.16 8.01
N HIS A 521 8.56 -10.47 6.76
CA HIS A 521 9.06 -9.77 5.58
C HIS A 521 8.80 -8.27 5.62
N SER A 522 7.58 -7.88 5.98
CA SER A 522 7.15 -6.49 6.01
C SER A 522 7.82 -5.68 7.13
N GLU A 523 7.95 -6.23 8.33
CA GLU A 523 8.53 -5.50 9.47
C GLU A 523 10.06 -5.50 9.40
N GLU A 524 10.68 -6.60 8.96
CA GLU A 524 12.13 -6.66 8.75
C GLU A 524 12.59 -5.74 7.61
N ALA A 525 11.81 -5.64 6.52
CA ALA A 525 12.09 -4.68 5.46
C ALA A 525 12.05 -3.23 5.96
N LEU A 526 11.10 -2.90 6.83
CA LEU A 526 11.02 -1.57 7.44
C LEU A 526 12.22 -1.32 8.38
N LEU A 527 12.62 -2.33 9.15
CA LEU A 527 13.82 -2.27 9.99
C LEU A 527 15.07 -2.05 9.16
N ALA A 528 15.26 -2.83 8.10
CA ALA A 528 16.42 -2.72 7.20
C ALA A 528 16.51 -1.33 6.55
N ILE A 529 15.39 -0.81 6.03
CA ILE A 529 15.33 0.53 5.42
C ILE A 529 15.64 1.61 6.47
N GLY A 530 15.02 1.54 7.63
CA GLY A 530 15.26 2.47 8.73
C GLY A 530 16.71 2.44 9.21
N PHE A 531 17.28 1.25 9.36
CA PHE A 531 18.66 1.07 9.78
C PHE A 531 19.66 1.63 8.75
N ILE A 532 19.52 1.24 7.50
CA ILE A 532 20.46 1.67 6.42
C ILE A 532 20.41 3.18 6.21
N PHE A 533 19.23 3.77 6.06
CA PHE A 533 19.13 5.19 5.74
C PHE A 533 19.30 6.15 6.94
N THR A 534 19.36 5.63 8.16
CA THR A 534 19.64 6.46 9.33
C THR A 534 20.98 6.09 9.99
N ILE A 535 21.14 4.87 10.47
CA ILE A 535 22.29 4.44 11.29
C ILE A 535 23.52 4.21 10.42
N HIS A 536 23.40 3.40 9.35
CA HIS A 536 24.51 3.17 8.42
C HIS A 536 24.95 4.46 7.74
N PHE A 537 24.00 5.31 7.30
CA PHE A 537 24.34 6.61 6.73
C PHE A 537 25.06 7.52 7.74
N PHE A 538 24.65 7.50 9.00
CA PHE A 538 25.35 8.25 10.02
C PHE A 538 26.76 7.71 10.22
N ASN A 539 26.91 6.41 10.50
CA ASN A 539 28.20 5.77 10.78
C ASN A 539 29.22 5.97 9.66
N THR A 540 28.74 6.06 8.40
CA THR A 540 29.61 6.16 7.21
C THR A 540 29.79 7.58 6.71
N HIS A 541 28.76 8.46 6.80
CA HIS A 541 28.79 9.76 6.11
C HIS A 541 28.52 10.98 7.01
N PHE A 542 27.64 10.86 8.01
CA PHE A 542 27.17 12.03 8.78
C PHE A 542 27.90 12.28 10.09
N VAL A 543 28.90 11.49 10.41
CA VAL A 543 29.83 11.83 11.50
C VAL A 543 30.48 13.18 11.15
N PRO A 544 30.56 14.14 12.11
CA PRO A 544 31.06 15.50 11.84
C PRO A 544 32.43 15.59 11.19
N THR A 545 33.28 14.59 11.36
CA THR A 545 34.61 14.49 10.73
C THR A 545 34.54 14.11 9.24
N LYS A 546 33.44 13.47 8.79
CA LYS A 546 33.27 12.99 7.41
C LYS A 546 32.29 13.83 6.57
N TRP A 547 31.59 14.74 7.21
CA TRP A 547 30.59 15.59 6.56
C TRP A 547 31.18 16.39 5.38
N PRO A 548 30.50 16.48 4.20
CA PRO A 548 29.14 16.01 3.92
C PRO A 548 29.04 14.53 3.51
N MET A 549 30.16 13.88 3.15
CA MET A 549 30.18 12.50 2.70
C MET A 549 31.58 11.87 2.78
N ASN A 550 31.64 10.59 3.14
CA ASN A 550 32.83 9.77 2.98
C ASN A 550 32.86 9.14 1.58
N TYR A 551 33.92 9.42 0.82
CA TYR A 551 34.08 8.94 -0.56
C TYR A 551 34.82 7.61 -0.68
N VAL A 552 35.32 7.06 0.44
CA VAL A 552 36.22 5.90 0.43
C VAL A 552 35.61 4.67 -0.22
N MET A 553 34.32 4.39 0.03
CA MET A 553 33.65 3.25 -0.59
C MET A 553 33.47 3.43 -2.11
N PHE A 554 33.27 4.65 -2.57
CA PHE A 554 33.05 4.97 -3.99
C PHE A 554 34.35 5.09 -4.79
N THR A 555 35.41 5.66 -4.19
CA THR A 555 36.74 5.81 -4.82
C THR A 555 37.62 4.58 -4.60
N GLY A 556 37.40 3.83 -3.53
CA GLY A 556 38.23 2.73 -3.06
C GLY A 556 39.51 3.17 -2.35
N ARG A 557 39.71 4.48 -2.12
CA ARG A 557 40.97 5.06 -1.66
C ARG A 557 40.73 5.92 -0.42
N VAL A 558 41.72 5.86 0.49
CA VAL A 558 41.75 6.63 1.72
C VAL A 558 43.01 7.45 1.76
N TYR A 559 42.95 8.69 2.25
CA TYR A 559 44.12 9.53 2.47
C TYR A 559 44.90 9.01 3.68
N LYS A 560 46.22 9.25 3.67
CA LYS A 560 47.14 8.85 4.75
C LYS A 560 46.68 9.33 6.12
N TRP A 561 46.34 10.59 6.24
CA TRP A 561 45.91 11.22 7.49
C TRP A 561 44.58 10.59 8.00
N GLU A 562 43.62 10.39 7.09
CA GLU A 562 42.34 9.76 7.38
C GLU A 562 42.51 8.29 7.82
N PHE A 563 43.45 7.55 7.18
CA PHE A 563 43.76 6.18 7.54
C PHE A 563 44.35 6.08 8.95
N ILE A 564 45.29 6.97 9.30
CA ILE A 564 45.91 7.03 10.61
C ILE A 564 44.86 7.37 11.69
N GLU A 565 44.02 8.36 11.44
CA GLU A 565 43.00 8.80 12.39
C GLU A 565 41.94 7.72 12.64
N GLU A 566 41.41 7.13 11.56
CA GLU A 566 40.29 6.20 11.67
C GLU A 566 40.67 4.76 11.99
N ARG A 567 41.88 4.33 11.62
CA ARG A 567 42.34 2.94 11.67
C ARG A 567 43.76 2.84 12.24
N SER A 568 44.01 3.50 13.33
CA SER A 568 45.35 3.61 13.91
C SER A 568 46.01 2.25 14.19
N LEU A 569 45.24 1.25 14.69
CA LEU A 569 45.81 -0.09 14.95
C LEU A 569 46.12 -0.85 13.64
N GLU A 570 45.32 -0.68 12.60
CA GLU A 570 45.63 -1.25 11.29
C GLU A 570 46.83 -0.60 10.67
N TRP A 571 46.95 0.73 10.76
CA TRP A 571 48.09 1.49 10.30
C TRP A 571 49.39 1.05 10.97
N GLU A 572 49.42 0.97 12.32
CA GLU A 572 50.56 0.50 13.08
C GLU A 572 50.98 -0.91 12.64
N ARG A 573 50.04 -1.84 12.53
CA ARG A 573 50.28 -3.22 12.09
C ARG A 573 50.85 -3.30 10.67
N LEU A 574 50.33 -2.50 9.73
CA LEU A 574 50.81 -2.48 8.33
C LEU A 574 52.24 -1.92 8.22
N LEU A 575 52.61 -0.96 9.07
CA LEU A 575 53.98 -0.45 9.20
C LEU A 575 54.93 -1.54 9.69
N GLU A 576 54.56 -2.23 10.79
CA GLU A 576 55.37 -3.30 11.40
C GLU A 576 55.57 -4.45 10.41
N THR A 577 54.54 -4.83 9.64
CA THR A 577 54.61 -5.94 8.67
C THR A 577 55.19 -5.52 7.33
N LYS A 578 55.56 -4.25 7.11
CA LYS A 578 56.05 -3.71 5.86
C LYS A 578 55.08 -3.95 4.66
N GLU A 579 53.77 -4.03 4.95
CA GLU A 579 52.72 -4.21 3.93
C GLU A 579 52.13 -2.90 3.41
N LEU A 580 52.42 -1.77 4.07
CA LEU A 580 51.84 -0.47 3.77
C LEU A 580 52.16 0.00 2.33
N ASP A 581 53.40 -0.18 1.89
CA ASP A 581 53.83 0.26 0.55
C ASP A 581 53.09 -0.47 -0.58
N LYS A 582 52.61 -1.69 -0.35
CA LYS A 582 51.83 -2.46 -1.31
C LYS A 582 50.43 -1.91 -1.53
N LEU A 583 49.94 -1.07 -0.60
CA LEU A 583 48.64 -0.43 -0.66
C LEU A 583 48.69 0.97 -1.22
N LYS A 584 49.88 1.55 -1.39
CA LYS A 584 50.06 2.91 -1.91
C LYS A 584 49.63 3.02 -3.38
N VAL A 585 48.83 4.04 -3.69
CA VAL A 585 48.26 4.24 -5.04
C VAL A 585 48.17 5.72 -5.35
N SER A 586 48.14 6.06 -6.65
CA SER A 586 47.89 7.42 -7.10
C SER A 586 46.45 7.86 -6.86
N PHE A 587 46.25 9.17 -6.74
CA PHE A 587 44.92 9.74 -6.59
C PHE A 587 44.01 9.38 -7.80
N PRO A 588 42.67 9.22 -7.62
CA PRO A 588 41.76 8.99 -8.74
C PRO A 588 41.77 10.20 -9.69
N ASN A 589 41.48 9.96 -10.96
CA ASN A 589 41.29 11.04 -11.91
C ASN A 589 40.02 11.85 -11.55
N ILE A 590 39.97 13.11 -12.00
CA ILE A 590 38.90 14.08 -11.69
C ILE A 590 37.51 13.49 -12.07
N LEU A 591 37.38 12.86 -13.25
CA LEU A 591 36.14 12.29 -13.73
C LEU A 591 35.64 11.16 -12.80
N GLY A 592 36.55 10.28 -12.34
CA GLY A 592 36.20 9.20 -11.40
C GLY A 592 35.71 9.74 -10.05
N ASN A 593 36.28 10.86 -9.58
CA ASN A 593 35.86 11.52 -8.35
C ASN A 593 34.49 12.20 -8.50
N ILE A 594 34.24 12.90 -9.61
CA ILE A 594 32.93 13.52 -9.88
C ILE A 594 31.84 12.46 -9.96
N PHE A 595 32.06 11.38 -10.71
CA PHE A 595 31.09 10.28 -10.80
C PHE A 595 30.81 9.63 -9.44
N SER A 596 31.86 9.32 -8.69
CA SER A 596 31.74 8.72 -7.35
C SER A 596 30.99 9.66 -6.39
N GLY A 597 31.29 10.96 -6.45
CA GLY A 597 30.60 11.97 -5.65
C GLY A 597 29.13 12.11 -6.00
N ALA A 598 28.80 12.21 -7.29
CA ALA A 598 27.42 12.32 -7.76
C ALA A 598 26.59 11.09 -7.35
N LEU A 599 27.11 9.89 -7.55
CA LEU A 599 26.44 8.65 -7.18
C LEU A 599 26.16 8.57 -5.66
N GLY A 600 27.18 8.86 -4.85
CA GLY A 600 27.05 8.80 -3.40
C GLY A 600 26.07 9.84 -2.86
N ILE A 601 26.18 11.11 -3.29
CA ILE A 601 25.27 12.18 -2.86
C ILE A 601 23.83 11.88 -3.30
N SER A 602 23.63 11.39 -4.53
CA SER A 602 22.30 10.99 -5.00
C SER A 602 21.71 9.87 -4.14
N SER A 603 22.50 8.87 -3.75
CA SER A 603 22.06 7.79 -2.87
C SER A 603 21.67 8.31 -1.48
N LEU A 604 22.43 9.25 -0.91
CA LEU A 604 22.11 9.87 0.38
C LEU A 604 20.79 10.65 0.32
N ILE A 605 20.61 11.48 -0.71
CA ILE A 605 19.37 12.27 -0.90
C ILE A 605 18.18 11.33 -1.05
N LEU A 606 18.30 10.30 -1.87
CA LEU A 606 17.22 9.33 -2.12
C LEU A 606 16.87 8.55 -0.85
N GLY A 607 17.87 8.14 -0.06
CA GLY A 607 17.64 7.45 1.23
C GLY A 607 16.93 8.34 2.24
N LEU A 608 17.35 9.59 2.40
CA LEU A 608 16.69 10.55 3.30
C LEU A 608 15.27 10.86 2.84
N LEU A 609 15.04 11.02 1.52
CA LEU A 609 13.69 11.18 0.97
C LEU A 609 12.81 9.97 1.30
N THR A 610 13.34 8.77 1.21
CA THR A 610 12.61 7.53 1.55
C THR A 610 12.18 7.55 3.02
N ILE A 611 13.04 7.98 3.96
CA ILE A 611 12.67 8.13 5.38
C ILE A 611 11.54 9.16 5.56
N VAL A 612 11.61 10.29 4.87
CA VAL A 612 10.53 11.31 4.91
C VAL A 612 9.20 10.73 4.42
N LEU A 613 9.20 9.96 3.33
CA LEU A 613 8.00 9.30 2.80
C LEU A 613 7.43 8.26 3.78
N ILE A 614 8.29 7.51 4.47
CA ILE A 614 7.86 6.54 5.51
C ILE A 614 7.22 7.29 6.69
N ILE A 615 7.87 8.32 7.21
CA ILE A 615 7.34 9.13 8.32
C ILE A 615 5.98 9.73 7.92
N TRP A 616 5.89 10.29 6.73
CA TRP A 616 4.62 10.81 6.21
C TRP A 616 3.53 9.72 6.20
N ALA A 617 3.83 8.54 5.67
CA ALA A 617 2.86 7.44 5.59
C ALA A 617 2.45 6.86 6.96
N ILE A 618 3.24 7.07 8.01
CA ILE A 618 2.91 6.66 9.38
C ILE A 618 2.06 7.71 10.11
N VAL A 619 2.28 9.00 9.81
CA VAL A 619 1.64 10.13 10.53
C VAL A 619 0.30 10.51 9.88
N TYR A 620 0.19 10.42 8.56
CA TYR A 620 -0.98 10.81 7.75
C TYR A 620 -1.61 9.63 7.03
#